data_8a6e66cb05d552534f1f5046aaaa9c5f
#
_entry.id   8a6e66cb05d552534f1f5046aaaa9c5f
#
_cell.length_a   1.000
_cell.length_b   1.000
_cell.length_c   1.000
_cell.angle_alpha   90.00
_cell.angle_beta   90.00
_cell.angle_gamma   90.00
#
_symmetry.space_group_name_H-M   'P 1'
#
loop_
_entity.id
_entity.type
_entity.pdbx_description
1 polymer ?
#
loop_
_entity_poly.entity_id
_entity_poly.type
_entity_poly.pdbx_seq_one_letter_code
_entity_poly.pdbx_strand_id
1 'polypeptide(L)'
;MTTISVSTVMSNGRGALVNVRQRSLLMAKWRVLWVVLGFAVIAFLALTRIAYLGLFEPAPSRQTYGTSLLPERGDIADRHGVPLARAFPAYSLWYNPAALGTDGPPLVRKPREVAEALVRIFPDLEVNALTARLADGRPGYLRRRILPEDANRIHGLGEPALEFPRETERFYPQGSMAAHILGFVGADGHGHHNARRLHHSP
;
A
#
# COMPACT_ATOMS: atom_id res chain seq x y z
N MET A 1 60.98 55.23 -49.59
CA MET A 1 59.87 54.40 -50.04
C MET A 1 59.76 53.27 -49.09
N THR A 2 58.78 53.33 -48.12
CA THR A 2 58.61 52.33 -47.06
C THR A 2 57.41 51.44 -47.42
N THR A 3 57.70 50.27 -47.93
CA THR A 3 56.67 49.24 -48.16
C THR A 3 56.33 48.56 -46.86
N ILE A 4 55.26 49.01 -46.24
CA ILE A 4 54.69 48.33 -45.09
C ILE A 4 54.00 47.03 -45.60
N SER A 5 54.57 45.91 -45.27
CA SER A 5 54.00 44.61 -45.70
C SER A 5 52.63 44.34 -45.03
N VAL A 6 51.60 44.37 -45.82
CA VAL A 6 50.19 44.04 -45.41
C VAL A 6 50.08 42.66 -44.88
N SER A 7 51.05 41.79 -45.05
CA SER A 7 51.06 40.39 -44.52
C SER A 7 51.15 40.26 -43.01
N THR A 8 51.78 41.23 -42.32
CA THR A 8 51.95 41.17 -40.86
C THR A 8 50.65 41.47 -40.05
N VAL A 9 49.80 42.31 -40.66
CA VAL A 9 48.52 42.67 -39.99
C VAL A 9 47.49 41.56 -40.11
N MET A 10 47.49 40.78 -41.18
CA MET A 10 46.55 39.66 -41.33
C MET A 10 46.87 38.45 -40.46
N SER A 11 48.16 38.24 -40.12
CA SER A 11 48.52 37.10 -39.27
C SER A 11 48.09 37.32 -37.82
N ASN A 12 48.10 38.54 -37.33
CA ASN A 12 47.72 38.86 -35.95
C ASN A 12 46.20 38.78 -35.71
N GLY A 13 45.40 39.11 -36.75
CA GLY A 13 43.90 38.95 -36.62
C GLY A 13 43.45 37.52 -36.61
N ARG A 14 44.07 36.61 -37.33
CA ARG A 14 43.73 35.18 -37.33
C ARG A 14 44.04 34.50 -35.97
N GLY A 15 45.18 34.86 -35.39
CA GLY A 15 45.56 34.36 -34.06
C GLY A 15 44.58 34.81 -32.93
N ALA A 16 44.14 36.06 -33.00
CA ALA A 16 43.16 36.58 -32.01
C ALA A 16 41.79 35.91 -32.14
N LEU A 17 41.30 35.68 -33.36
CA LEU A 17 40.01 35.02 -33.60
C LEU A 17 40.03 33.53 -33.17
N VAL A 18 41.15 32.84 -33.36
CA VAL A 18 41.33 31.45 -32.91
C VAL A 18 41.30 31.37 -31.37
N ASN A 19 41.96 32.30 -30.68
CA ASN A 19 41.95 32.34 -29.20
C ASN A 19 40.58 32.65 -28.61
N VAL A 20 39.80 33.55 -29.22
CA VAL A 20 38.41 33.86 -28.78
C VAL A 20 37.51 32.65 -28.95
N ARG A 21 37.65 31.95 -30.10
CA ARG A 21 36.85 30.73 -30.37
C ARG A 21 37.20 29.58 -29.41
N GLN A 22 38.46 29.42 -29.05
CA GLN A 22 38.89 28.43 -28.07
C GLN A 22 38.37 28.75 -26.65
N ARG A 23 38.41 30.02 -26.23
CA ARG A 23 37.88 30.46 -24.93
C ARG A 23 36.37 30.28 -24.83
N SER A 24 35.61 30.56 -25.88
CA SER A 24 34.15 30.35 -25.89
C SER A 24 33.81 28.88 -25.83
N LEU A 25 34.56 27.99 -26.48
CA LEU A 25 34.36 26.54 -26.39
C LEU A 25 34.69 25.98 -25.01
N LEU A 26 35.68 26.52 -24.31
CA LEU A 26 36.00 26.15 -22.95
C LEU A 26 34.90 26.55 -21.97
N MET A 27 34.38 27.77 -22.08
CA MET A 27 33.23 28.22 -21.25
C MET A 27 31.97 27.41 -21.53
N ALA A 28 31.70 27.06 -22.79
CA ALA A 28 30.58 26.18 -23.13
C ALA A 28 30.71 24.78 -22.52
N LYS A 29 31.93 24.20 -22.57
CA LYS A 29 32.19 22.89 -21.93
C LYS A 29 31.95 22.92 -20.42
N TRP A 30 32.38 23.98 -19.73
CA TRP A 30 32.15 24.15 -18.30
C TRP A 30 30.66 24.26 -17.96
N ARG A 31 29.89 24.99 -18.75
CA ARG A 31 28.42 25.09 -18.56
C ARG A 31 27.73 23.73 -18.73
N VAL A 32 28.11 23.01 -19.80
CA VAL A 32 27.57 21.66 -20.03
C VAL A 32 27.97 20.73 -18.89
N LEU A 33 29.21 20.80 -18.40
CA LEU A 33 29.67 19.97 -17.28
C LEU A 33 28.87 20.25 -16.01
N TRP A 34 28.56 21.50 -15.69
CA TRP A 34 27.72 21.85 -14.54
C TRP A 34 26.29 21.33 -14.67
N VAL A 35 25.71 21.38 -15.85
CA VAL A 35 24.37 20.83 -16.11
C VAL A 35 24.38 19.32 -15.95
N VAL A 36 25.37 18.63 -16.54
CA VAL A 36 25.51 17.16 -16.39
C VAL A 36 25.73 16.77 -14.94
N LEU A 37 26.57 17.53 -14.21
CA LEU A 37 26.78 17.27 -12.77
C LEU A 37 25.49 17.46 -11.97
N GLY A 38 24.70 18.50 -12.26
CA GLY A 38 23.41 18.74 -11.64
C GLY A 38 22.44 17.57 -11.85
N PHE A 39 22.33 17.09 -13.09
CA PHE A 39 21.52 15.90 -13.38
C PHE A 39 22.04 14.65 -12.69
N ALA A 40 23.35 14.45 -12.62
CA ALA A 40 23.95 13.32 -11.94
C ALA A 40 23.64 13.32 -10.43
N VAL A 41 23.67 14.49 -9.78
CA VAL A 41 23.31 14.64 -8.37
C VAL A 41 21.84 14.33 -8.14
N ILE A 42 20.94 14.86 -8.98
CA ILE A 42 19.51 14.57 -8.88
C ILE A 42 19.23 13.08 -9.07
N ALA A 43 19.84 12.45 -10.05
CA ALA A 43 19.70 11.01 -10.30
C ALA A 43 20.23 10.19 -9.13
N PHE A 44 21.37 10.57 -8.56
CA PHE A 44 21.93 9.91 -7.38
C PHE A 44 21.01 10.01 -6.16
N LEU A 45 20.45 11.20 -5.90
CA LEU A 45 19.47 11.39 -4.81
C LEU A 45 18.21 10.55 -5.02
N ALA A 46 17.70 10.51 -6.25
CA ALA A 46 16.53 9.70 -6.58
C ALA A 46 16.81 8.20 -6.37
N LEU A 47 17.95 7.70 -6.85
CA LEU A 47 18.35 6.30 -6.65
C LEU A 47 18.53 5.96 -5.17
N THR A 48 19.18 6.84 -4.41
CA THR A 48 19.37 6.67 -2.96
C THR A 48 18.02 6.61 -2.24
N ARG A 49 17.07 7.48 -2.63
CA ARG A 49 15.73 7.47 -2.06
C ARG A 49 14.95 6.19 -2.40
N ILE A 50 15.03 5.72 -3.63
CA ILE A 50 14.40 4.46 -4.04
C ILE A 50 15.00 3.27 -3.28
N ALA A 51 16.33 3.23 -3.16
CA ALA A 51 17.01 2.20 -2.40
C ALA A 51 16.64 2.24 -0.90
N TYR A 52 16.55 3.44 -0.33
CA TYR A 52 16.11 3.62 1.06
C TYR A 52 14.69 3.11 1.28
N LEU A 53 13.73 3.51 0.41
CA LEU A 53 12.34 3.04 0.46
C LEU A 53 12.25 1.52 0.28
N GLY A 54 13.03 0.94 -0.64
CA GLY A 54 13.02 -0.50 -0.88
C GLY A 54 13.63 -1.36 0.24
N LEU A 55 14.56 -0.79 1.03
CA LEU A 55 15.24 -1.51 2.11
C LEU A 55 14.59 -1.31 3.48
N PHE A 56 14.01 -0.14 3.72
CA PHE A 56 13.52 0.26 5.06
C PHE A 56 12.00 0.37 5.15
N GLU A 57 11.29 0.55 4.05
CA GLU A 57 9.84 0.45 4.10
C GLU A 57 9.42 -1.02 4.00
N PRO A 58 8.66 -1.52 5.01
CA PRO A 58 8.07 -2.84 4.91
C PRO A 58 7.17 -2.87 3.66
N ALA A 59 7.43 -3.81 2.77
CA ALA A 59 6.61 -3.99 1.58
C ALA A 59 5.13 -4.03 2.02
N PRO A 60 4.23 -3.25 1.40
CA PRO A 60 2.82 -3.30 1.72
C PRO A 60 2.39 -4.76 1.62
N SER A 61 1.76 -5.24 2.69
CA SER A 61 1.46 -6.66 2.84
C SER A 61 0.79 -7.16 1.54
N ARG A 62 1.40 -8.14 0.89
CA ARG A 62 0.93 -8.73 -0.38
C ARG A 62 -0.52 -9.21 -0.34
N GLN A 63 -1.11 -9.28 0.85
CA GLN A 63 -2.49 -9.66 1.07
C GLN A 63 -3.51 -8.69 0.44
N THR A 64 -3.19 -7.40 0.33
CA THR A 64 -4.14 -6.40 -0.19
C THR A 64 -4.29 -6.48 -1.72
N TYR A 65 -3.22 -6.79 -2.45
CA TYR A 65 -3.27 -6.83 -3.92
C TYR A 65 -3.68 -8.18 -4.48
N GLY A 66 -3.34 -9.27 -3.81
CA GLY A 66 -3.69 -10.62 -4.25
C GLY A 66 -5.19 -10.92 -4.13
N THR A 67 -5.83 -10.40 -3.08
CA THR A 67 -7.25 -10.64 -2.81
C THR A 67 -8.17 -9.82 -3.74
N SER A 68 -7.73 -8.64 -4.16
CA SER A 68 -8.53 -7.78 -5.05
C SER A 68 -8.53 -8.23 -6.51
N LEU A 69 -7.56 -9.05 -6.93
CA LEU A 69 -7.46 -9.55 -8.30
C LEU A 69 -8.12 -10.93 -8.49
N LEU A 70 -8.41 -11.62 -7.40
CA LEU A 70 -9.14 -12.89 -7.48
C LEU A 70 -10.64 -12.61 -7.65
N PRO A 71 -11.31 -13.24 -8.63
CA PRO A 71 -12.75 -13.11 -8.76
C PRO A 71 -13.43 -13.63 -7.49
N GLU A 72 -14.55 -12.99 -7.13
CA GLU A 72 -15.36 -13.45 -6.02
C GLU A 72 -15.81 -14.90 -6.26
N ARG A 73 -15.72 -15.71 -5.23
CA ARG A 73 -16.14 -17.12 -5.32
C ARG A 73 -17.63 -17.19 -5.54
N GLY A 74 -18.05 -17.93 -6.56
CA GLY A 74 -19.45 -18.16 -6.86
C GLY A 74 -20.19 -19.00 -5.80
N ASP A 75 -21.51 -18.98 -5.88
CA ASP A 75 -22.39 -19.85 -5.12
C ASP A 75 -22.24 -21.30 -5.57
N ILE A 76 -22.37 -22.23 -4.64
CA ILE A 76 -22.48 -23.65 -4.91
C ILE A 76 -23.90 -24.08 -4.58
N ALA A 77 -24.60 -24.63 -5.56
CA ALA A 77 -25.95 -25.15 -5.42
C ALA A 77 -26.00 -26.64 -5.76
N ASP A 78 -27.02 -27.31 -5.29
CA ASP A 78 -27.33 -28.67 -5.68
C ASP A 78 -28.00 -28.71 -7.09
N ARG A 79 -28.34 -29.90 -7.59
CA ARG A 79 -29.01 -30.08 -8.88
C ARG A 79 -30.40 -29.44 -8.94
N HIS A 80 -31.01 -29.10 -7.82
CA HIS A 80 -32.32 -28.47 -7.72
C HIS A 80 -32.23 -26.95 -7.53
N GLY A 81 -30.98 -26.39 -7.53
CA GLY A 81 -30.75 -24.97 -7.30
C GLY A 81 -30.75 -24.56 -5.83
N VAL A 82 -30.81 -25.49 -4.88
CA VAL A 82 -30.75 -25.17 -3.46
C VAL A 82 -29.30 -24.81 -3.10
N PRO A 83 -29.06 -23.63 -2.51
CA PRO A 83 -27.70 -23.19 -2.20
C PRO A 83 -27.10 -24.02 -1.06
N LEU A 84 -25.94 -24.62 -1.33
CA LEU A 84 -25.12 -25.34 -0.35
C LEU A 84 -24.06 -24.43 0.24
N ALA A 85 -23.53 -23.49 -0.54
CA ALA A 85 -22.62 -22.47 -0.06
C ALA A 85 -22.81 -21.19 -0.87
N ARG A 86 -22.99 -20.06 -0.18
CA ARG A 86 -23.10 -18.73 -0.78
C ARG A 86 -21.98 -17.82 -0.31
N ALA A 87 -21.50 -17.01 -1.22
CA ALA A 87 -20.59 -15.94 -0.93
C ALA A 87 -21.35 -14.62 -0.77
N PHE A 88 -21.04 -13.84 0.24
CA PHE A 88 -21.60 -12.49 0.38
C PHE A 88 -20.52 -11.52 0.85
N PRO A 89 -20.61 -10.25 0.44
CA PRO A 89 -19.66 -9.24 0.88
C PRO A 89 -19.86 -8.97 2.37
N ALA A 90 -18.78 -9.04 3.10
CA ALA A 90 -18.67 -8.65 4.49
C ALA A 90 -17.57 -7.61 4.65
N TYR A 91 -17.49 -7.00 5.81
CA TYR A 91 -16.42 -6.08 6.17
C TYR A 91 -15.73 -6.58 7.42
N SER A 92 -14.48 -6.18 7.59
CA SER A 92 -13.77 -6.31 8.87
C SER A 92 -13.52 -4.93 9.43
N LEU A 93 -13.52 -4.79 10.75
CA LEU A 93 -13.10 -3.58 11.43
C LEU A 93 -11.59 -3.69 11.72
N TRP A 94 -10.84 -2.89 11.01
CA TRP A 94 -9.39 -2.81 11.13
C TRP A 94 -9.00 -1.49 11.81
N TYR A 95 -8.13 -1.56 12.80
CA TYR A 95 -7.53 -0.40 13.43
C TYR A 95 -6.18 -0.08 12.81
N ASN A 96 -6.06 1.11 12.23
CA ASN A 96 -4.84 1.64 11.64
C ASN A 96 -4.41 2.92 12.37
N PRO A 97 -3.52 2.86 13.36
CA PRO A 97 -3.09 4.03 14.11
C PRO A 97 -2.32 5.05 13.27
N ALA A 98 -1.77 4.64 12.12
CA ALA A 98 -1.04 5.53 11.21
C ALA A 98 -1.94 6.26 10.21
N ALA A 99 -3.27 6.05 10.24
CA ALA A 99 -4.20 6.70 9.30
C ALA A 99 -4.19 8.23 9.39
N LEU A 100 -3.88 8.79 10.57
CA LEU A 100 -3.76 10.25 10.80
C LEU A 100 -2.33 10.78 10.68
N GLY A 101 -1.39 9.92 10.26
CA GLY A 101 0.03 10.25 10.15
C GLY A 101 0.85 9.62 11.27
N THR A 102 2.15 9.46 11.02
CA THR A 102 3.09 8.79 11.95
C THR A 102 3.36 9.59 13.22
N ASP A 103 3.20 10.92 13.16
CA ASP A 103 3.52 11.83 14.26
C ASP A 103 2.28 12.40 14.96
N GLY A 104 1.08 11.98 14.55
CA GLY A 104 -0.21 12.44 15.09
C GLY A 104 -0.79 11.50 16.16
N PRO A 105 -1.85 11.95 16.86
CA PRO A 105 -2.59 11.07 17.74
C PRO A 105 -3.24 9.94 16.91
N PRO A 106 -3.20 8.69 17.39
CA PRO A 106 -3.72 7.53 16.63
C PRO A 106 -5.24 7.56 16.41
N LEU A 107 -5.95 8.39 17.19
CA LEU A 107 -7.42 8.56 17.15
C LEU A 107 -7.75 10.04 17.29
N VAL A 108 -8.87 10.47 16.69
CA VAL A 108 -9.41 11.83 16.86
C VAL A 108 -9.99 12.01 18.26
N ARG A 109 -10.68 11.00 18.77
CA ARG A 109 -11.25 10.96 20.12
C ARG A 109 -10.40 10.13 21.07
N LYS A 110 -10.70 10.23 22.37
CA LYS A 110 -10.03 9.38 23.36
C LYS A 110 -10.34 7.91 23.12
N PRO A 111 -9.37 6.98 23.30
CA PRO A 111 -9.58 5.55 23.07
C PRO A 111 -10.81 4.98 23.79
N ARG A 112 -11.10 5.46 25.01
CA ARG A 112 -12.27 5.03 25.78
C ARG A 112 -13.59 5.47 25.15
N GLU A 113 -13.67 6.70 24.64
CA GLU A 113 -14.87 7.21 23.99
C GLU A 113 -15.18 6.43 22.70
N VAL A 114 -14.13 6.09 21.93
CA VAL A 114 -14.26 5.25 20.74
C VAL A 114 -14.68 3.84 21.11
N ALA A 115 -14.10 3.26 22.16
CA ALA A 115 -14.48 1.94 22.67
C ALA A 115 -15.94 1.89 23.12
N GLU A 116 -16.40 2.88 23.88
CA GLU A 116 -17.79 2.99 24.32
C GLU A 116 -18.76 3.14 23.12
N ALA A 117 -18.37 3.90 22.09
CA ALA A 117 -19.17 4.04 20.88
C ALA A 117 -19.25 2.73 20.09
N LEU A 118 -18.15 1.98 19.99
CA LEU A 118 -18.12 0.68 19.33
C LEU A 118 -18.94 -0.38 20.09
N VAL A 119 -18.90 -0.38 21.41
CA VAL A 119 -19.68 -1.32 22.23
C VAL A 119 -21.20 -1.06 22.14
N ARG A 120 -21.62 0.18 21.88
CA ARG A 120 -23.05 0.45 21.59
C ARG A 120 -23.52 -0.22 20.29
N ILE A 121 -22.62 -0.40 19.33
CA ILE A 121 -22.91 -1.08 18.06
C ILE A 121 -22.74 -2.60 18.23
N PHE A 122 -21.72 -3.01 18.98
CA PHE A 122 -21.38 -4.40 19.25
C PHE A 122 -21.33 -4.69 20.75
N PRO A 123 -22.46 -5.05 21.36
CA PRO A 123 -22.56 -5.27 22.80
C PRO A 123 -21.73 -6.46 23.32
N ASP A 124 -21.28 -7.32 22.43
CA ASP A 124 -20.42 -8.48 22.74
C ASP A 124 -18.95 -8.11 22.97
N LEU A 125 -18.55 -6.87 22.68
CA LEU A 125 -17.20 -6.37 22.92
C LEU A 125 -17.09 -5.76 24.32
N GLU A 126 -15.95 -5.98 24.96
CA GLU A 126 -15.67 -5.42 26.29
C GLU A 126 -14.96 -4.05 26.16
N VAL A 127 -15.53 -3.02 26.82
CA VAL A 127 -15.01 -1.65 26.76
C VAL A 127 -13.54 -1.56 27.21
N ASN A 128 -13.19 -2.23 28.32
CA ASN A 128 -11.84 -2.13 28.88
C ASN A 128 -10.79 -2.78 27.97
N ALA A 129 -11.09 -3.97 27.46
CA ALA A 129 -10.23 -4.68 26.53
C ALA A 129 -10.02 -3.88 25.23
N LEU A 130 -11.10 -3.30 24.70
CA LEU A 130 -11.05 -2.49 23.48
C LEU A 130 -10.29 -1.18 23.71
N THR A 131 -10.51 -0.53 24.86
CA THR A 131 -9.78 0.69 25.24
C THR A 131 -8.27 0.42 25.33
N ALA A 132 -7.86 -0.66 25.98
CA ALA A 132 -6.46 -1.05 26.08
C ALA A 132 -5.84 -1.30 24.70
N ARG A 133 -6.58 -1.98 23.80
CA ARG A 133 -6.13 -2.28 22.45
C ARG A 133 -5.97 -1.04 21.58
N LEU A 134 -6.90 -0.09 21.68
CA LEU A 134 -6.82 1.19 20.97
C LEU A 134 -5.71 2.09 21.53
N ALA A 135 -5.45 2.04 22.83
CA ALA A 135 -4.38 2.79 23.50
C ALA A 135 -2.97 2.21 23.20
N ASP A 136 -2.86 0.90 22.96
CA ASP A 136 -1.59 0.23 22.61
C ASP A 136 -1.04 0.68 21.23
N GLY A 137 -1.89 1.27 20.39
CA GLY A 137 -1.47 1.84 19.11
C GLY A 137 -0.97 0.81 18.11
N ARG A 138 -1.28 -0.47 18.28
CA ARG A 138 -0.88 -1.52 17.35
C ARG A 138 -1.97 -1.76 16.30
N PRO A 139 -1.61 -1.78 15.00
CA PRO A 139 -2.58 -2.07 13.95
C PRO A 139 -3.11 -3.51 14.09
N GLY A 140 -4.38 -3.70 13.77
CA GLY A 140 -4.97 -5.03 13.81
C GLY A 140 -6.48 -5.06 13.70
N TYR A 141 -7.01 -6.27 13.51
CA TYR A 141 -8.44 -6.50 13.47
C TYR A 141 -9.05 -6.33 14.85
N LEU A 142 -10.05 -5.46 14.96
CA LEU A 142 -10.87 -5.33 16.15
C LEU A 142 -12.05 -6.31 16.09
N ARG A 143 -12.65 -6.44 14.90
CA ARG A 143 -13.74 -7.38 14.64
C ARG A 143 -13.73 -7.81 13.18
N ARG A 144 -14.10 -9.05 12.92
CA ARG A 144 -14.37 -9.56 11.58
C ARG A 144 -15.87 -9.79 11.38
N ARG A 145 -16.28 -9.94 10.14
CA ARG A 145 -17.67 -10.26 9.78
C ARG A 145 -18.65 -9.19 10.23
N ILE A 146 -18.42 -7.97 9.76
CA ILE A 146 -19.30 -6.85 10.01
C ILE A 146 -20.26 -6.70 8.85
N LEU A 147 -21.52 -6.50 9.15
CA LEU A 147 -22.52 -6.19 8.14
C LEU A 147 -22.28 -4.78 7.56
N PRO A 148 -22.67 -4.52 6.31
CA PRO A 148 -22.55 -3.19 5.70
C PRO A 148 -23.23 -2.08 6.51
N GLU A 149 -24.35 -2.40 7.16
CA GLU A 149 -25.08 -1.45 8.02
C GLU A 149 -24.25 -1.01 9.23
N ASP A 150 -23.60 -1.96 9.91
CA ASP A 150 -22.75 -1.67 11.06
C ASP A 150 -21.48 -0.93 10.64
N ALA A 151 -20.89 -1.29 9.49
CA ALA A 151 -19.77 -0.56 8.94
C ALA A 151 -20.14 0.92 8.69
N ASN A 152 -21.33 1.20 8.14
CA ASN A 152 -21.82 2.57 7.94
C ASN A 152 -22.02 3.31 9.27
N ARG A 153 -22.55 2.64 10.29
CA ARG A 153 -22.70 3.23 11.65
C ARG A 153 -21.35 3.62 12.24
N ILE A 154 -20.35 2.76 12.11
CA ILE A 154 -19.01 3.03 12.62
C ILE A 154 -18.32 4.12 11.80
N HIS A 155 -18.51 4.12 10.48
CA HIS A 155 -18.00 5.21 9.61
C HIS A 155 -18.56 6.56 10.04
N GLY A 156 -19.82 6.59 10.48
CA GLY A 156 -20.47 7.79 11.05
C GLY A 156 -19.83 8.30 12.35
N LEU A 157 -18.96 7.54 13.01
CA LEU A 157 -18.20 8.01 14.16
C LEU A 157 -17.10 9.00 13.78
N GLY A 158 -16.68 9.03 12.49
CA GLY A 158 -15.69 9.97 12.00
C GLY A 158 -14.26 9.71 12.50
N GLU A 159 -13.91 8.44 12.76
CA GLU A 159 -12.57 8.02 13.17
C GLU A 159 -11.81 7.43 11.97
N PRO A 160 -10.88 8.19 11.34
CA PRO A 160 -10.13 7.71 10.16
C PRO A 160 -9.27 6.48 10.44
N ALA A 161 -8.87 6.28 11.69
CA ALA A 161 -8.10 5.11 12.12
C ALA A 161 -8.90 3.80 12.08
N LEU A 162 -10.23 3.86 11.91
CA LEU A 162 -11.10 2.70 11.77
C LEU A 162 -11.37 2.46 10.28
N GLU A 163 -10.71 1.47 9.72
CA GLU A 163 -10.83 1.07 8.32
C GLU A 163 -11.74 -0.15 8.17
N PHE A 164 -12.36 -0.27 6.99
CA PHE A 164 -13.31 -1.35 6.67
C PHE A 164 -12.86 -2.12 5.43
N PRO A 165 -11.80 -2.94 5.52
CA PRO A 165 -11.44 -3.81 4.42
C PRO A 165 -12.59 -4.74 4.07
N ARG A 166 -12.87 -4.89 2.77
CA ARG A 166 -13.87 -5.83 2.26
C ARG A 166 -13.32 -7.24 2.37
N GLU A 167 -14.14 -8.12 2.90
CA GLU A 167 -13.87 -9.55 2.94
C GLU A 167 -15.04 -10.29 2.29
N THR A 168 -14.79 -11.42 1.67
CA THR A 168 -15.85 -12.29 1.17
C THR A 168 -16.08 -13.38 2.19
N GLU A 169 -17.24 -13.38 2.81
CA GLU A 169 -17.65 -14.41 3.76
C GLU A 169 -18.43 -15.51 3.04
N ARG A 170 -18.20 -16.75 3.47
CA ARG A 170 -18.90 -17.89 2.92
C ARG A 170 -19.90 -18.44 3.93
N PHE A 171 -21.15 -18.43 3.56
CA PHE A 171 -22.25 -18.92 4.37
C PHE A 171 -22.71 -20.28 3.86
N TYR A 172 -22.98 -21.19 4.76
CA TYR A 172 -23.44 -22.54 4.48
C TYR A 172 -24.89 -22.70 5.03
N PRO A 173 -25.93 -22.46 4.21
CA PRO A 173 -27.31 -22.44 4.66
C PRO A 173 -27.75 -23.79 5.27
N GLN A 174 -27.19 -24.87 4.75
CA GLN A 174 -27.51 -26.24 5.16
C GLN A 174 -26.58 -26.74 6.31
N GLY A 175 -25.83 -25.86 6.93
CA GLY A 175 -24.92 -26.20 8.03
C GLY A 175 -23.87 -27.23 7.63
N SER A 176 -23.84 -28.36 8.33
CA SER A 176 -22.86 -29.43 8.10
C SER A 176 -23.19 -30.34 6.91
N MET A 177 -24.30 -30.14 6.21
CA MET A 177 -24.68 -30.95 5.06
C MET A 177 -23.59 -30.80 3.96
N ALA A 178 -23.11 -31.92 3.48
CA ALA A 178 -22.05 -32.00 2.47
C ALA A 178 -20.69 -31.34 2.87
N ALA A 179 -20.48 -31.03 4.15
CA ALA A 179 -19.23 -30.40 4.62
C ALA A 179 -17.97 -31.17 4.26
N HIS A 180 -18.07 -32.51 4.21
CA HIS A 180 -16.97 -33.41 3.82
C HIS A 180 -16.59 -33.31 2.33
N ILE A 181 -17.52 -32.84 1.46
CA ILE A 181 -17.30 -32.61 0.04
C ILE A 181 -16.89 -31.16 -0.23
N LEU A 182 -17.63 -30.22 0.38
CA LEU A 182 -17.44 -28.79 0.17
C LEU A 182 -16.17 -28.25 0.84
N GLY A 183 -15.74 -28.87 1.96
CA GLY A 183 -14.71 -28.32 2.81
C GLY A 183 -15.17 -27.02 3.47
N PHE A 184 -14.25 -26.29 4.03
CA PHE A 184 -14.49 -24.95 4.59
C PHE A 184 -13.39 -23.98 4.19
N VAL A 185 -13.69 -22.69 4.24
CA VAL A 185 -12.75 -21.62 3.94
C VAL A 185 -12.33 -21.00 5.26
N GLY A 186 -11.01 -20.95 5.49
CA GLY A 186 -10.44 -20.29 6.67
C GLY A 186 -10.58 -18.77 6.61
N ALA A 187 -10.28 -18.13 7.72
CA ALA A 187 -10.28 -16.65 7.81
C ALA A 187 -9.22 -15.99 6.91
N ASP A 188 -8.26 -16.75 6.41
CA ASP A 188 -7.23 -16.37 5.45
C ASP A 188 -7.70 -16.44 3.98
N GLY A 189 -8.96 -16.85 3.75
CA GLY A 189 -9.52 -17.06 2.42
C GLY A 189 -9.06 -18.34 1.73
N HIS A 190 -8.26 -19.18 2.38
CA HIS A 190 -7.81 -20.46 1.82
C HIS A 190 -8.82 -21.56 2.12
N GLY A 191 -9.03 -22.42 1.12
CA GLY A 191 -9.88 -23.60 1.28
C GLY A 191 -9.15 -24.67 2.06
N HIS A 192 -9.77 -25.18 3.13
CA HIS A 192 -9.30 -26.33 3.87
C HIS A 192 -10.14 -27.55 3.50
N HIS A 193 -9.48 -28.57 2.94
CA HIS A 193 -10.09 -29.86 2.75
C HIS A 193 -9.71 -30.76 3.91
N ASN A 194 -10.61 -31.59 4.37
CA ASN A 194 -10.33 -32.66 5.32
C ASN A 194 -9.54 -33.82 4.68
N ALA A 195 -8.92 -33.61 3.51
CA ALA A 195 -7.99 -34.56 2.95
C ALA A 195 -6.74 -34.57 3.86
N ARG A 196 -6.61 -35.60 4.69
CA ARG A 196 -5.29 -36.02 5.20
C ARG A 196 -4.31 -35.88 4.03
N ARG A 197 -3.33 -35.00 4.18
CA ARG A 197 -2.17 -35.06 3.29
C ARG A 197 -1.60 -36.48 3.44
N LEU A 198 -1.88 -37.29 2.46
CA LEU A 198 -1.08 -38.48 2.26
C LEU A 198 0.33 -37.95 1.96
N HIS A 199 1.16 -37.94 2.98
CA HIS A 199 2.58 -37.79 2.84
C HIS A 199 3.05 -38.92 1.93
N HIS A 200 3.18 -38.66 0.65
CA HIS A 200 4.14 -39.35 -0.16
C HIS A 200 5.49 -38.72 0.14
N SER A 201 6.21 -39.34 1.05
CA SER A 201 7.67 -39.21 1.12
C SER A 201 8.24 -40.02 -0.02
N PRO A 202 9.24 -39.52 -0.77
CA PRO A 202 10.02 -40.30 -1.72
C PRO A 202 10.89 -41.30 -1.00
#